data_4f6604e6f77bbebf583e2573ea559e3c
#
_entry.id   4f6604e6f77bbebf583e2573ea559e3c
#
_cell.length_a   1.000
_cell.length_b   1.000
_cell.length_c   1.000
_cell.angle_alpha   90.00
_cell.angle_beta   90.00
_cell.angle_gamma   90.00
#
_symmetry.space_group_name_H-M   'P 1'
#
loop_
_entity.id
_entity.type
_entity.pdbx_description
1 polymer ?
#
loop_
_entity_poly.entity_id
_entity_poly.type
_entity_poly.pdbx_seq_one_letter_code
_entity_poly.pdbx_strand_id
1 'polypeptide(L)'
;MARERLAASSKIKPPQPKPARPAALTVSRPELLIDGSDQKFRSLVHNLFGFLARHSSVREGHAALIGLAGIEYTMLISIGHLSADGNVSVKDVADHLHLSGAFTTVITNKLLQKGLIEKAGHPVDKRRLCLSVTARGREMLERLAPIQRQVNDIEFGCLNAKEFASLVDMVERLVTSSEQAMALQRYLSESSAKPNITRLDVPQKPARKRGSR
;
A
#
# COMPACT_ATOMS: atom_id res chain seq x y z
N MET A 1 -19.86 1.37 77.82
CA MET A 1 -20.69 2.06 76.83
C MET A 1 -19.77 2.93 75.96
N ALA A 2 -19.35 2.45 74.82
CA ALA A 2 -18.54 3.18 73.85
C ALA A 2 -19.34 3.22 72.54
N ARG A 3 -19.67 4.41 72.09
CA ARG A 3 -20.48 4.67 70.88
C ARG A 3 -19.58 4.61 69.62
N GLU A 4 -19.85 3.66 68.72
CA GLU A 4 -19.38 3.63 67.36
C GLU A 4 -19.86 4.87 66.59
N ARG A 5 -18.93 5.58 66.01
CA ARG A 5 -19.20 6.56 64.93
C ARG A 5 -18.83 5.96 63.58
N LEU A 6 -19.85 5.53 62.83
CA LEU A 6 -19.67 5.15 61.42
C LEU A 6 -19.29 6.39 60.61
N ALA A 7 -18.14 6.32 59.98
CA ALA A 7 -17.70 7.28 58.98
C ALA A 7 -18.41 6.99 57.66
N ALA A 8 -19.24 7.92 57.22
CA ALA A 8 -19.85 7.89 55.87
C ALA A 8 -18.79 8.18 54.81
N SER A 9 -18.33 7.14 54.11
CA SER A 9 -17.46 7.28 52.96
C SER A 9 -18.27 7.80 51.75
N SER A 10 -18.11 9.07 51.42
CA SER A 10 -18.66 9.69 50.24
C SER A 10 -17.98 9.09 49.01
N LYS A 11 -18.66 8.23 48.29
CA LYS A 11 -18.20 7.70 46.97
C LYS A 11 -18.24 8.83 45.97
N ILE A 12 -17.11 9.44 45.72
CA ILE A 12 -16.91 10.38 44.60
C ILE A 12 -17.05 9.57 43.31
N LYS A 13 -18.14 9.79 42.56
CA LYS A 13 -18.37 9.19 41.25
C LYS A 13 -17.29 9.72 40.27
N PRO A 14 -16.52 8.86 39.57
CA PRO A 14 -15.52 9.33 38.64
C PRO A 14 -16.18 10.21 37.56
N PRO A 15 -15.52 11.29 37.13
CA PRO A 15 -16.06 12.17 36.11
C PRO A 15 -16.36 11.38 34.82
N GLN A 16 -17.59 11.47 34.34
CA GLN A 16 -17.94 10.87 33.05
C GLN A 16 -17.12 11.55 31.95
N PRO A 17 -16.51 10.78 31.02
CA PRO A 17 -15.79 11.37 29.90
C PRO A 17 -16.75 12.25 29.11
N LYS A 18 -16.36 13.51 28.87
CA LYS A 18 -17.11 14.41 27.99
C LYS A 18 -17.32 13.73 26.64
N PRO A 19 -18.53 13.83 26.03
CA PRO A 19 -18.74 13.26 24.70
C PRO A 19 -17.69 13.81 23.76
N ALA A 20 -16.91 12.91 23.16
CA ALA A 20 -15.89 13.29 22.19
C ALA A 20 -16.60 14.03 21.04
N ARG A 21 -16.05 15.17 20.64
CA ARG A 21 -16.54 15.92 19.46
C ARG A 21 -16.59 14.94 18.30
N PRO A 22 -17.71 14.83 17.55
CA PRO A 22 -17.79 13.91 16.44
C PRO A 22 -16.62 14.19 15.49
N ALA A 23 -15.84 13.14 15.15
CA ALA A 23 -14.72 13.26 14.25
C ALA A 23 -15.24 13.75 12.87
N ALA A 24 -14.51 14.68 12.25
CA ALA A 24 -14.85 15.15 10.91
C ALA A 24 -14.90 13.96 9.95
N LEU A 25 -15.93 13.90 9.10
CA LEU A 25 -16.04 12.86 8.07
C LEU A 25 -14.88 12.97 7.08
N THR A 26 -14.35 11.85 6.66
CA THR A 26 -13.28 11.77 5.65
C THR A 26 -13.80 11.36 4.27
N VAL A 27 -15.08 11.01 4.18
CA VAL A 27 -15.80 10.75 2.93
C VAL A 27 -17.17 11.44 2.99
N SER A 28 -17.74 11.76 1.84
CA SER A 28 -19.05 12.41 1.73
C SER A 28 -20.06 11.62 0.90
N ARG A 29 -19.61 10.60 0.16
CA ARG A 29 -20.50 9.78 -0.66
C ARG A 29 -21.39 8.90 0.23
N PRO A 30 -22.73 8.91 0.01
CA PRO A 30 -23.66 8.11 0.83
C PRO A 30 -23.32 6.62 0.87
N GLU A 31 -22.79 6.05 -0.24
CA GLU A 31 -22.43 4.64 -0.37
C GLU A 31 -21.25 4.24 0.54
N LEU A 32 -20.47 5.21 1.01
CA LEU A 32 -19.33 4.99 1.90
C LEU A 32 -19.66 5.29 3.37
N LEU A 33 -20.88 5.77 3.65
CA LEU A 33 -21.37 6.08 4.98
C LEU A 33 -22.35 5.00 5.43
N ILE A 34 -22.07 4.39 6.58
CA ILE A 34 -23.00 3.46 7.23
C ILE A 34 -23.58 4.19 8.46
N ASP A 35 -24.90 4.33 8.50
CA ASP A 35 -25.63 5.09 9.53
C ASP A 35 -25.09 6.53 9.68
N GLY A 36 -24.73 7.16 8.55
CA GLY A 36 -24.16 8.51 8.54
C GLY A 36 -22.73 8.62 9.06
N SER A 37 -22.05 7.51 9.33
CA SER A 37 -20.69 7.43 9.86
C SER A 37 -19.71 6.87 8.84
N ASP A 38 -18.48 7.41 8.81
CA ASP A 38 -17.36 6.89 8.01
C ASP A 38 -16.49 5.86 8.76
N GLN A 39 -16.94 5.38 9.91
CA GLN A 39 -16.16 4.43 10.74
C GLN A 39 -15.80 3.15 9.97
N LYS A 40 -16.73 2.59 9.21
CA LYS A 40 -16.49 1.38 8.40
C LYS A 40 -15.51 1.65 7.26
N PHE A 41 -15.60 2.80 6.62
CA PHE A 41 -14.61 3.24 5.64
C PHE A 41 -13.21 3.34 6.25
N ARG A 42 -13.06 3.99 7.40
CA ARG A 42 -11.78 4.07 8.11
C ARG A 42 -11.25 2.68 8.49
N SER A 43 -12.12 1.80 8.99
CA SER A 43 -11.74 0.42 9.32
C SER A 43 -11.24 -0.33 8.08
N LEU A 44 -11.91 -0.18 6.93
CA LEU A 44 -11.46 -0.76 5.67
C LEU A 44 -10.05 -0.28 5.31
N VAL A 45 -9.81 1.04 5.33
CA VAL A 45 -8.50 1.62 4.99
C VAL A 45 -7.39 1.08 5.92
N HIS A 46 -7.64 1.04 7.23
CA HIS A 46 -6.66 0.50 8.19
C HIS A 46 -6.40 -1.00 8.00
N ASN A 47 -7.44 -1.79 7.69
CA ASN A 47 -7.29 -3.21 7.41
C ASN A 47 -6.50 -3.45 6.11
N LEU A 48 -6.72 -2.62 5.08
CA LEU A 48 -5.92 -2.66 3.85
C LEU A 48 -4.44 -2.36 4.12
N PHE A 49 -4.11 -1.36 4.93
CA PHE A 49 -2.72 -1.12 5.34
C PHE A 49 -2.12 -2.34 6.06
N GLY A 50 -2.87 -2.94 6.98
CA GLY A 50 -2.45 -4.14 7.70
C GLY A 50 -2.23 -5.34 6.77
N PHE A 51 -3.11 -5.54 5.80
CA PHE A 51 -2.99 -6.58 4.79
C PHE A 51 -1.77 -6.35 3.89
N LEU A 52 -1.64 -5.16 3.29
CA LEU A 52 -0.55 -4.84 2.38
C LEU A 52 0.84 -4.95 3.03
N ALA A 53 0.96 -4.56 4.31
CA ALA A 53 2.19 -4.72 5.08
C ALA A 53 2.59 -6.20 5.22
N ARG A 54 1.63 -7.07 5.57
CA ARG A 54 1.86 -8.53 5.69
C ARG A 54 2.13 -9.18 4.34
N HIS A 55 1.36 -8.82 3.32
CA HIS A 55 1.59 -9.29 1.95
C HIS A 55 2.98 -8.89 1.44
N SER A 56 3.46 -7.70 1.77
CA SER A 56 4.84 -7.30 1.46
C SER A 56 5.86 -8.23 2.13
N SER A 57 5.67 -8.58 3.40
CA SER A 57 6.56 -9.52 4.10
C SER A 57 6.53 -10.94 3.49
N VAL A 58 5.35 -11.41 3.06
CA VAL A 58 5.21 -12.68 2.31
C VAL A 58 6.05 -12.63 1.03
N ARG A 59 5.95 -11.55 0.25
CA ARG A 59 6.74 -11.37 -0.98
C ARG A 59 8.25 -11.30 -0.72
N GLU A 60 8.67 -10.65 0.36
CA GLU A 60 10.09 -10.64 0.79
C GLU A 60 10.57 -12.06 1.13
N GLY A 61 9.73 -12.84 1.81
CA GLY A 61 10.00 -14.26 2.07
C GLY A 61 10.17 -15.08 0.79
N HIS A 62 9.29 -14.92 -0.19
CA HIS A 62 9.40 -15.56 -1.51
C HIS A 62 10.69 -15.15 -2.24
N ALA A 63 11.04 -13.87 -2.21
CA ALA A 63 12.25 -13.35 -2.82
C ALA A 63 13.51 -13.99 -2.20
N ALA A 64 13.56 -14.07 -0.88
CA ALA A 64 14.69 -14.65 -0.14
C ALA A 64 14.94 -16.12 -0.52
N LEU A 65 13.86 -16.91 -0.73
CA LEU A 65 13.95 -18.32 -1.12
C LEU A 65 14.64 -18.54 -2.48
N ILE A 66 14.62 -17.52 -3.35
CA ILE A 66 15.24 -17.57 -4.67
C ILE A 66 16.46 -16.64 -4.82
N GLY A 67 16.95 -16.08 -3.70
CA GLY A 67 18.16 -15.25 -3.68
C GLY A 67 17.97 -13.87 -4.33
N LEU A 68 16.75 -13.32 -4.27
CA LEU A 68 16.41 -11.99 -4.75
C LEU A 68 16.08 -11.05 -3.58
N ALA A 69 16.29 -9.74 -3.79
CA ALA A 69 15.67 -8.74 -2.94
C ALA A 69 14.15 -8.64 -3.25
N GLY A 70 13.33 -8.25 -2.26
CA GLY A 70 11.88 -8.14 -2.42
C GLY A 70 11.46 -7.32 -3.64
N ILE A 71 12.13 -6.19 -3.90
CA ILE A 71 11.85 -5.35 -5.06
C ILE A 71 12.27 -6.00 -6.39
N GLU A 72 13.37 -6.76 -6.42
CA GLU A 72 13.79 -7.51 -7.61
C GLU A 72 12.77 -8.58 -7.97
N TYR A 73 12.30 -9.33 -6.96
CA TYR A 73 11.24 -10.32 -7.13
C TYR A 73 9.93 -9.67 -7.62
N THR A 74 9.48 -8.59 -6.96
CA THR A 74 8.28 -7.85 -7.39
C THR A 74 8.38 -7.42 -8.85
N MET A 75 9.52 -6.86 -9.25
CA MET A 75 9.73 -6.41 -10.62
C MET A 75 9.74 -7.58 -11.62
N LEU A 76 10.38 -8.70 -11.26
CA LEU A 76 10.42 -9.90 -12.09
C LEU A 76 9.01 -10.45 -12.38
N ILE A 77 8.17 -10.60 -11.33
CA ILE A 77 6.80 -11.09 -11.51
C ILE A 77 5.91 -10.09 -12.24
N SER A 78 6.10 -8.77 -12.02
CA SER A 78 5.35 -7.73 -12.75
C SER A 78 5.70 -7.70 -14.23
N ILE A 79 6.98 -7.85 -14.59
CA ILE A 79 7.38 -7.99 -16.01
C ILE A 79 6.72 -9.24 -16.62
N GLY A 80 6.72 -10.36 -15.89
CA GLY A 80 6.06 -11.60 -16.36
C GLY A 80 4.56 -11.41 -16.57
N HIS A 81 3.88 -10.76 -15.63
CA HIS A 81 2.45 -10.47 -15.71
C HIS A 81 2.13 -9.56 -16.90
N LEU A 82 2.77 -8.41 -16.98
CA LEU A 82 2.50 -7.41 -18.01
C LEU A 82 2.89 -7.91 -19.42
N SER A 83 3.94 -8.73 -19.54
CA SER A 83 4.39 -9.26 -20.84
C SER A 83 3.48 -10.35 -21.41
N ALA A 84 2.55 -10.90 -20.63
CA ALA A 84 1.53 -11.82 -21.14
C ALA A 84 0.55 -11.12 -22.09
N ASP A 85 0.29 -9.83 -21.87
CA ASP A 85 -0.65 -9.03 -22.67
C ASP A 85 0.02 -8.21 -23.78
N GLY A 86 1.36 -8.23 -23.90
CA GLY A 86 2.07 -7.49 -24.96
C GLY A 86 3.50 -7.07 -24.65
N ASN A 87 3.93 -6.04 -25.34
CA ASN A 87 5.29 -5.51 -25.25
C ASN A 87 5.42 -4.54 -24.06
N VAL A 88 6.23 -4.88 -23.09
CA VAL A 88 6.40 -4.14 -21.84
C VAL A 88 7.68 -3.33 -21.85
N SER A 89 7.60 -2.03 -21.66
CA SER A 89 8.76 -1.14 -21.49
C SER A 89 9.09 -0.93 -20.00
N VAL A 90 10.28 -0.36 -19.74
CA VAL A 90 10.64 0.10 -18.37
C VAL A 90 9.63 1.11 -17.83
N LYS A 91 9.05 1.95 -18.70
CA LYS A 91 8.02 2.92 -18.30
C LYS A 91 6.75 2.22 -17.85
N ASP A 92 6.28 1.21 -18.57
CA ASP A 92 5.05 0.48 -18.22
C ASP A 92 5.20 -0.20 -16.85
N VAL A 93 6.38 -0.77 -16.56
CA VAL A 93 6.67 -1.35 -15.24
C VAL A 93 6.74 -0.27 -14.15
N ALA A 94 7.35 0.89 -14.44
CA ALA A 94 7.44 2.00 -13.50
C ALA A 94 6.05 2.54 -13.14
N ASP A 95 5.20 2.72 -14.13
CA ASP A 95 3.82 3.20 -13.96
C ASP A 95 2.99 2.16 -13.18
N HIS A 96 3.08 0.88 -13.54
CA HIS A 96 2.37 -0.21 -12.86
C HIS A 96 2.72 -0.33 -11.36
N LEU A 97 4.00 -0.19 -11.04
CA LEU A 97 4.49 -0.30 -9.65
C LEU A 97 4.53 1.04 -8.91
N HIS A 98 4.12 2.14 -9.55
CA HIS A 98 4.23 3.52 -9.02
C HIS A 98 5.63 3.88 -8.53
N LEU A 99 6.64 3.46 -9.30
CA LEU A 99 8.06 3.73 -9.04
C LEU A 99 8.61 4.81 -9.98
N SER A 100 9.70 5.46 -9.58
CA SER A 100 10.39 6.36 -10.51
C SER A 100 11.07 5.57 -11.63
N GLY A 101 11.08 6.12 -12.85
CA GLY A 101 11.73 5.49 -14.00
C GLY A 101 13.22 5.23 -13.76
N ALA A 102 13.92 6.12 -13.04
CA ALA A 102 15.33 5.93 -12.68
C ALA A 102 15.52 4.71 -11.78
N PHE A 103 14.72 4.57 -10.73
CA PHE A 103 14.78 3.42 -9.83
C PHE A 103 14.44 2.12 -10.55
N THR A 104 13.37 2.12 -11.36
CA THR A 104 12.98 0.97 -12.19
C THR A 104 14.10 0.55 -13.12
N THR A 105 14.81 1.51 -13.75
CA THR A 105 15.97 1.23 -14.61
C THR A 105 17.09 0.54 -13.82
N VAL A 106 17.40 0.99 -12.60
CA VAL A 106 18.44 0.37 -11.77
C VAL A 106 18.09 -1.09 -11.46
N ILE A 107 16.85 -1.37 -11.06
CA ILE A 107 16.44 -2.74 -10.70
C ILE A 107 16.34 -3.64 -11.93
N THR A 108 15.80 -3.15 -13.04
CA THR A 108 15.78 -3.94 -14.31
C THR A 108 17.19 -4.27 -14.78
N ASN A 109 18.16 -3.37 -14.63
CA ASN A 109 19.55 -3.65 -14.97
C ASN A 109 20.16 -4.74 -14.06
N LYS A 110 19.82 -4.78 -12.78
CA LYS A 110 20.24 -5.89 -11.89
C LYS A 110 19.64 -7.23 -12.33
N LEU A 111 18.37 -7.25 -12.72
CA LEU A 111 17.72 -8.46 -13.22
C LEU A 111 18.33 -8.94 -14.55
N LEU A 112 18.70 -7.99 -15.45
CA LEU A 112 19.45 -8.27 -16.67
C LEU A 112 20.81 -8.91 -16.37
N GLN A 113 21.58 -8.33 -15.44
CA GLN A 113 22.89 -8.87 -15.03
C GLN A 113 22.77 -10.28 -14.44
N LYS A 114 21.67 -10.57 -13.74
CA LYS A 114 21.36 -11.91 -13.24
C LYS A 114 20.86 -12.86 -14.33
N GLY A 115 20.61 -12.38 -15.55
CA GLY A 115 20.08 -13.16 -16.67
C GLY A 115 18.63 -13.63 -16.47
N LEU A 116 17.85 -12.92 -15.65
CA LEU A 116 16.46 -13.26 -15.34
C LEU A 116 15.44 -12.59 -16.25
N ILE A 117 15.82 -11.46 -16.83
CA ILE A 117 15.05 -10.77 -17.86
C ILE A 117 15.97 -10.47 -19.05
N GLU A 118 15.37 -10.14 -20.18
CA GLU A 118 16.05 -9.69 -21.38
C GLU A 118 15.42 -8.41 -21.94
N LYS A 119 16.17 -7.68 -22.76
CA LYS A 119 15.70 -6.52 -23.51
C LYS A 119 15.80 -6.81 -24.98
N ALA A 120 14.69 -6.64 -25.70
CA ALA A 120 14.62 -6.75 -27.15
C ALA A 120 14.06 -5.46 -27.76
N GLY A 121 14.37 -5.20 -29.04
CA GLY A 121 13.74 -4.10 -29.77
C GLY A 121 12.24 -4.36 -29.94
N HIS A 122 11.43 -3.31 -29.79
CA HIS A 122 10.00 -3.42 -30.06
C HIS A 122 9.76 -3.77 -31.54
N PRO A 123 8.88 -4.73 -31.89
CA PRO A 123 8.71 -5.22 -33.25
C PRO A 123 8.33 -4.15 -34.28
N VAL A 124 7.58 -3.13 -33.85
CA VAL A 124 7.10 -2.04 -34.72
C VAL A 124 7.93 -0.76 -34.55
N ASP A 125 8.25 -0.37 -33.32
CA ASP A 125 9.01 0.85 -33.00
C ASP A 125 10.39 0.49 -32.44
N LYS A 126 11.38 0.37 -33.29
CA LYS A 126 12.76 0.00 -32.93
C LYS A 126 13.45 0.96 -31.94
N ARG A 127 12.86 2.13 -31.67
CA ARG A 127 13.35 3.09 -30.63
C ARG A 127 12.95 2.67 -29.23
N ARG A 128 11.96 1.79 -29.11
CA ARG A 128 11.48 1.27 -27.82
C ARG A 128 12.13 -0.07 -27.54
N LEU A 129 12.49 -0.28 -26.28
CA LEU A 129 12.98 -1.57 -25.77
C LEU A 129 11.86 -2.23 -24.95
N CYS A 130 11.65 -3.50 -25.23
CA CYS A 130 10.72 -4.35 -24.49
C CYS A 130 11.47 -5.26 -23.53
N LEU A 131 10.89 -5.46 -22.37
CA LEU A 131 11.36 -6.37 -21.35
C LEU A 131 10.60 -7.68 -21.45
N SER A 132 11.27 -8.79 -21.25
CA SER A 132 10.65 -10.09 -21.08
C SER A 132 11.43 -10.94 -20.06
N VAL A 133 10.73 -11.89 -19.43
CA VAL A 133 11.37 -12.85 -18.52
C VAL A 133 12.06 -13.93 -19.34
N THR A 134 13.33 -14.22 -19.04
CA THR A 134 14.10 -15.27 -19.72
C THR A 134 13.63 -16.67 -19.34
N ALA A 135 14.06 -17.71 -20.06
CA ALA A 135 13.84 -19.11 -19.68
C ALA A 135 14.35 -19.38 -18.24
N ARG A 136 15.53 -18.87 -17.89
CA ARG A 136 16.10 -18.97 -16.52
C ARG A 136 15.22 -18.28 -15.49
N GLY A 137 14.68 -17.10 -15.79
CA GLY A 137 13.77 -16.38 -14.90
C GLY A 137 12.48 -17.17 -14.67
N ARG A 138 11.89 -17.72 -15.73
CA ARG A 138 10.70 -18.57 -15.66
C ARG A 138 10.96 -19.82 -14.81
N GLU A 139 12.02 -20.57 -15.10
CA GLU A 139 12.40 -21.76 -14.33
C GLU A 139 12.58 -21.45 -12.83
N MET A 140 13.18 -20.30 -12.50
CA MET A 140 13.33 -19.87 -11.11
C MET A 140 11.96 -19.64 -10.43
N LEU A 141 11.02 -19.01 -11.12
CA LEU A 141 9.65 -18.78 -10.61
C LEU A 141 8.86 -20.09 -10.52
N GLU A 142 9.03 -21.02 -11.49
CA GLU A 142 8.40 -22.33 -11.46
C GLU A 142 8.84 -23.18 -10.27
N ARG A 143 10.14 -23.14 -9.92
CA ARG A 143 10.66 -23.81 -8.71
C ARG A 143 10.11 -23.22 -7.42
N LEU A 144 9.81 -21.93 -7.39
CA LEU A 144 9.21 -21.27 -6.23
C LEU A 144 7.70 -21.57 -6.11
N ALA A 145 7.02 -21.80 -7.23
CA ALA A 145 5.56 -21.91 -7.28
C ALA A 145 4.93 -22.91 -6.29
N PRO A 146 5.51 -24.08 -5.97
CA PRO A 146 4.94 -24.98 -4.96
C PRO A 146 4.84 -24.34 -3.56
N ILE A 147 5.84 -23.55 -3.18
CA ILE A 147 5.84 -22.84 -1.89
C ILE A 147 4.89 -21.65 -1.93
N GLN A 148 4.90 -20.90 -3.04
CA GLN A 148 3.95 -19.80 -3.24
C GLN A 148 2.50 -20.26 -3.09
N ARG A 149 2.12 -21.39 -3.72
CA ARG A 149 0.76 -21.93 -3.60
C ARG A 149 0.37 -22.15 -2.16
N GLN A 150 1.22 -22.84 -1.37
CA GLN A 150 0.92 -23.11 0.03
C GLN A 150 0.69 -21.83 0.84
N VAL A 151 1.50 -20.81 0.63
CA VAL A 151 1.41 -19.53 1.36
C VAL A 151 0.21 -18.72 0.89
N ASN A 152 0.01 -18.60 -0.43
CA ASN A 152 -1.09 -17.83 -1.01
C ASN A 152 -2.45 -18.47 -0.71
N ASP A 153 -2.53 -19.81 -0.71
CA ASP A 153 -3.75 -20.53 -0.34
C ASP A 153 -4.15 -20.27 1.11
N ILE A 154 -3.21 -20.06 2.01
CA ILE A 154 -3.49 -19.63 3.39
C ILE A 154 -3.90 -18.16 3.42
N GLU A 155 -3.18 -17.28 2.72
CA GLU A 155 -3.43 -15.84 2.76
C GLU A 155 -4.81 -15.48 2.19
N PHE A 156 -5.22 -16.11 1.09
CA PHE A 156 -6.49 -15.85 0.40
C PHE A 156 -7.56 -16.92 0.67
N GLY A 157 -7.26 -17.96 1.42
CA GLY A 157 -8.15 -19.08 1.70
C GLY A 157 -9.40 -18.74 2.53
N CYS A 158 -9.48 -17.51 3.06
CA CYS A 158 -10.69 -17.00 3.69
C CYS A 158 -11.80 -16.64 2.69
N LEU A 159 -11.51 -16.60 1.38
CA LEU A 159 -12.43 -16.19 0.33
C LEU A 159 -13.01 -17.42 -0.40
N ASN A 160 -14.31 -17.44 -0.58
CA ASN A 160 -14.93 -18.35 -1.54
C ASN A 160 -14.81 -17.82 -2.99
N ALA A 161 -15.17 -18.62 -4.00
CA ALA A 161 -15.00 -18.27 -5.41
C ALA A 161 -15.74 -16.98 -5.83
N LYS A 162 -16.95 -16.72 -5.27
CA LYS A 162 -17.71 -15.50 -5.57
C LYS A 162 -17.07 -14.27 -4.93
N GLU A 163 -16.62 -14.40 -3.69
CA GLU A 163 -15.91 -13.33 -2.97
C GLU A 163 -14.60 -12.99 -3.67
N PHE A 164 -13.85 -14.00 -4.11
CA PHE A 164 -12.63 -13.80 -4.87
C PHE A 164 -12.88 -13.04 -6.18
N ALA A 165 -13.86 -13.48 -6.99
CA ALA A 165 -14.23 -12.79 -8.24
C ALA A 165 -14.67 -11.34 -7.99
N SER A 166 -15.46 -11.10 -6.93
CA SER A 166 -15.88 -9.75 -6.54
C SER A 166 -14.70 -8.89 -6.09
N LEU A 167 -13.74 -9.47 -5.35
CA LEU A 167 -12.55 -8.76 -4.91
C LEU A 167 -11.67 -8.35 -6.09
N VAL A 168 -11.48 -9.23 -7.09
CA VAL A 168 -10.74 -8.91 -8.32
C VAL A 168 -11.34 -7.69 -9.00
N ASP A 169 -12.64 -7.68 -9.29
CA ASP A 169 -13.33 -6.53 -9.90
C ASP A 169 -13.23 -5.26 -9.06
N MET A 170 -13.41 -5.37 -7.74
CA MET A 170 -13.31 -4.21 -6.85
C MET A 170 -11.90 -3.62 -6.84
N VAL A 171 -10.87 -4.46 -6.79
CA VAL A 171 -9.47 -4.00 -6.76
C VAL A 171 -9.08 -3.33 -8.07
N GLU A 172 -9.47 -3.89 -9.24
CA GLU A 172 -9.22 -3.27 -10.55
C GLU A 172 -9.85 -1.87 -10.63
N ARG A 173 -11.09 -1.71 -10.18
CA ARG A 173 -11.76 -0.41 -10.12
C ARG A 173 -11.09 0.55 -9.14
N LEU A 174 -10.62 0.06 -7.98
CA LEU A 174 -9.90 0.87 -7.01
C LEU A 174 -8.55 1.34 -7.55
N VAL A 175 -7.82 0.50 -8.28
CA VAL A 175 -6.57 0.89 -8.96
C VAL A 175 -6.84 2.07 -9.91
N THR A 176 -7.83 1.93 -10.81
CA THR A 176 -8.21 3.00 -11.74
C THR A 176 -8.64 4.29 -11.03
N SER A 177 -9.46 4.17 -9.98
CA SER A 177 -9.93 5.35 -9.21
C SER A 177 -8.79 6.01 -8.44
N SER A 178 -7.80 5.25 -7.98
CA SER A 178 -6.66 5.78 -7.22
C SER A 178 -5.77 6.70 -8.08
N GLU A 179 -5.65 6.46 -9.37
CA GLU A 179 -4.93 7.34 -10.31
C GLU A 179 -5.58 8.74 -10.36
N GLN A 180 -6.91 8.77 -10.44
CA GLN A 180 -7.68 10.03 -10.42
C GLN A 180 -7.54 10.75 -9.07
N ALA A 181 -7.59 10.00 -7.96
CA ALA A 181 -7.40 10.56 -6.63
C ALA A 181 -6.00 11.15 -6.45
N MET A 182 -4.96 10.48 -6.95
CA MET A 182 -3.58 10.98 -6.94
C MET A 182 -3.42 12.25 -7.79
N ALA A 183 -4.08 12.33 -8.94
CA ALA A 183 -4.07 13.52 -9.78
C ALA A 183 -4.73 14.72 -9.06
N LEU A 184 -5.88 14.49 -8.42
CA LEU A 184 -6.56 15.49 -7.61
C LEU A 184 -5.70 15.94 -6.42
N GLN A 185 -5.10 15.00 -5.70
CA GLN A 185 -4.23 15.29 -4.56
C GLN A 185 -3.04 16.18 -4.95
N ARG A 186 -2.41 15.90 -6.08
CA ARG A 186 -1.32 16.74 -6.64
C ARG A 186 -1.82 18.16 -6.93
N TYR A 187 -2.93 18.28 -7.64
CA TYR A 187 -3.53 19.58 -7.94
C TYR A 187 -3.83 20.40 -6.69
N LEU A 188 -4.44 19.80 -5.68
CA LEU A 188 -4.75 20.45 -4.41
C LEU A 188 -3.48 20.87 -3.65
N SER A 189 -2.45 20.04 -3.65
CA SER A 189 -1.16 20.36 -3.01
C SER A 189 -0.46 21.54 -3.68
N GLU A 190 -0.45 21.59 -5.01
CA GLU A 190 0.13 22.68 -5.79
C GLU A 190 -0.69 24.00 -5.64
N SER A 191 -2.01 23.89 -5.60
CA SER A 191 -2.91 25.01 -5.39
C SER A 191 -2.79 25.59 -3.98
N SER A 192 -2.54 24.75 -2.97
CA SER A 192 -2.32 25.16 -1.58
C SER A 192 -0.94 25.82 -1.36
N ALA A 193 0.01 25.61 -2.26
CA ALA A 193 1.32 26.27 -2.23
C ALA A 193 1.29 27.72 -2.71
N LYS A 194 0.21 28.18 -3.35
CA LYS A 194 -0.03 29.60 -3.65
C LYS A 194 -0.56 30.31 -2.40
N PRO A 195 -0.08 31.55 -2.06
CA PRO A 195 -0.20 32.14 -0.72
C PRO A 195 -1.61 32.68 -0.39
N ASN A 196 -2.65 31.85 -0.47
CA ASN A 196 -4.02 32.28 -0.08
C ASN A 196 -4.87 31.15 0.54
N ILE A 197 -4.27 30.08 1.03
CA ILE A 197 -4.96 29.10 1.84
C ILE A 197 -4.22 28.99 3.16
N THR A 198 -4.89 29.37 4.24
CA THR A 198 -4.43 29.31 5.64
C THR A 198 -3.68 28.01 5.90
N ARG A 199 -2.37 28.10 6.10
CA ARG A 199 -1.58 26.96 6.58
C ARG A 199 -2.24 26.52 7.88
N LEU A 200 -2.60 25.24 7.97
CA LEU A 200 -2.95 24.63 9.24
C LEU A 200 -1.76 24.87 10.17
N ASP A 201 -1.93 25.69 11.20
CA ASP A 201 -0.92 25.94 12.22
C ASP A 201 -0.59 24.62 12.92
N VAL A 202 0.49 23.99 12.47
CA VAL A 202 1.08 22.87 13.22
C VAL A 202 1.84 23.49 14.39
N PRO A 203 1.46 23.23 15.64
CA PRO A 203 2.16 23.80 16.80
C PRO A 203 3.64 23.43 16.74
N GLN A 204 4.52 24.43 16.59
CA GLN A 204 5.95 24.21 16.68
C GLN A 204 6.31 23.84 18.13
N LYS A 205 7.00 22.72 18.31
CA LYS A 205 7.57 22.32 19.59
C LYS A 205 8.47 23.45 20.11
N PRO A 206 8.33 23.86 21.39
CA PRO A 206 9.18 24.91 21.95
C PRO A 206 10.65 24.48 21.87
N ALA A 207 11.50 25.39 21.39
CA ALA A 207 12.93 25.18 21.31
C ALA A 207 13.52 24.88 22.69
N ARG A 208 14.20 23.76 22.84
CA ARG A 208 14.97 23.42 24.05
C ARG A 208 16.06 24.48 24.25
N LYS A 209 15.93 25.30 25.30
CA LYS A 209 17.00 26.16 25.75
C LYS A 209 18.21 25.29 26.10
N ARG A 210 19.30 25.43 25.33
CA ARG A 210 20.61 24.93 25.72
C ARG A 210 21.10 25.74 26.93
N GLY A 211 21.16 25.10 28.09
CA GLY A 211 21.79 25.66 29.27
C GLY A 211 23.29 25.82 29.00
N SER A 212 23.76 27.06 29.18
CA SER A 212 25.17 27.39 29.27
C SER A 212 25.77 26.80 30.54
N ARG A 213 26.82 26.05 30.40
CA ARG A 213 27.91 25.90 31.37
C ARG A 213 29.21 26.01 30.63
#